data_9dfb411b89e8e8b752265214ef6591d7
#
_entry.id   9dfb411b89e8e8b752265214ef6591d7
#
_cell.length_a   1.000
_cell.length_b   1.000
_cell.length_c   1.000
_cell.angle_alpha   90.00
_cell.angle_beta   90.00
_cell.angle_gamma   90.00
#
_symmetry.space_group_name_H-M   'P 1'
#
loop_
_entity.id
_entity.type
_entity.pdbx_description
1 polymer ?
#
loop_
_entity_poly.entity_id
_entity_poly.type
_entity_poly.pdbx_seq_one_letter_code
_entity_poly.pdbx_strand_id
1 'polypeptide(L)'
;MALQSSGNAISLSDIQTEFGGSNPISISEYYRGGSFMTDNNTGVPTSGAIDMSDFYGTSNQFEFTISTDTQEANLSTLATAAGWNGTDPLNVTVASGVYLWSDDTAVGGLTIPSSLNGLVTITNNGYIIGRGGNSGGNDGGPALVNNATGVTLTNASGAYIAGGGGGGLSTSGGGGAGGGDSIGSYGTRYGGAIGQAGQVGNGGGNAYHGGSGGNYYDAGSGSISYPIGSGGGRILSSDGATGGGVCNIGLYGYGGGAGGVGNNAGTRGCSSGTGGGGGWGAAGGGAGAGAGGAAISGTAITTYTNNGTVYGSTP
;
A
#
# COMPACT_ATOMS: atom_id res chain seq x y z
N MET A 1 -1.53 -24.57 11.92
CA MET A 1 -0.50 -25.01 10.92
C MET A 1 -1.14 -26.17 10.16
N ALA A 2 -1.15 -26.11 8.83
CA ALA A 2 -1.81 -27.16 8.05
C ALA A 2 -1.31 -28.57 8.43
N LEU A 3 -2.19 -29.55 8.43
CA LEU A 3 -1.82 -30.94 8.60
C LEU A 3 -0.96 -31.44 7.43
N GLN A 4 -0.20 -32.48 7.69
CA GLN A 4 0.76 -33.00 6.72
C GLN A 4 0.10 -33.39 5.38
N SER A 5 0.87 -33.30 4.31
CA SER A 5 0.43 -33.74 2.99
C SER A 5 0.36 -35.27 2.89
N SER A 6 -0.38 -35.77 1.91
CA SER A 6 -0.47 -37.23 1.60
C SER A 6 0.90 -37.89 1.53
N GLY A 7 1.01 -39.08 2.10
CA GLY A 7 2.26 -39.85 2.18
C GLY A 7 2.98 -39.77 3.53
N ASN A 8 2.55 -38.90 4.42
CA ASN A 8 3.04 -38.79 5.80
C ASN A 8 1.99 -39.36 6.77
N ALA A 9 2.41 -39.78 7.96
CA ALA A 9 1.48 -40.28 8.95
C ALA A 9 0.72 -39.10 9.61
N ILE A 10 -0.58 -39.21 9.73
CA ILE A 10 -1.44 -38.31 10.51
C ILE A 10 -2.05 -39.12 11.65
N SER A 11 -2.11 -38.54 12.84
CA SER A 11 -2.80 -39.11 14.01
C SER A 11 -4.03 -38.28 14.38
N LEU A 12 -4.95 -38.85 15.14
CA LEU A 12 -6.07 -38.12 15.70
C LEU A 12 -5.61 -36.99 16.64
N SER A 13 -4.45 -37.16 17.28
CA SER A 13 -3.82 -36.10 18.09
C SER A 13 -3.34 -34.91 17.25
N ASP A 14 -2.87 -35.15 16.02
CA ASP A 14 -2.48 -34.05 15.10
C ASP A 14 -3.71 -33.27 14.68
N ILE A 15 -4.81 -33.99 14.34
CA ILE A 15 -6.10 -33.36 14.01
C ILE A 15 -6.61 -32.53 15.18
N GLN A 16 -6.58 -33.08 16.40
CA GLN A 16 -6.97 -32.36 17.62
C GLN A 16 -6.10 -31.11 17.86
N THR A 17 -4.80 -31.21 17.61
CA THR A 17 -3.88 -30.08 17.80
C THR A 17 -4.19 -28.94 16.81
N GLU A 18 -4.54 -29.27 15.57
CA GLU A 18 -4.86 -28.26 14.55
C GLU A 18 -6.24 -27.64 14.75
N PHE A 19 -7.26 -28.48 15.01
CA PHE A 19 -8.66 -28.03 15.01
C PHE A 19 -9.27 -27.87 16.41
N GLY A 20 -8.55 -28.23 17.45
CA GLY A 20 -9.05 -28.17 18.81
C GLY A 20 -9.89 -29.38 19.21
N GLY A 21 -10.65 -29.26 20.30
CA GLY A 21 -11.43 -30.33 20.91
C GLY A 21 -10.87 -30.77 22.24
N SER A 22 -11.60 -31.57 22.98
CA SER A 22 -11.21 -32.09 24.30
C SER A 22 -11.44 -33.62 24.39
N ASN A 23 -10.53 -34.27 25.10
CA ASN A 23 -10.63 -35.73 25.29
C ASN A 23 -11.83 -36.15 26.17
N PRO A 24 -12.51 -37.28 25.89
CA PRO A 24 -12.23 -38.19 24.77
C PRO A 24 -12.66 -37.62 23.42
N ILE A 25 -11.89 -37.85 22.36
CA ILE A 25 -12.10 -37.30 21.05
C ILE A 25 -12.39 -38.41 20.03
N SER A 26 -13.26 -38.10 19.05
CA SER A 26 -13.61 -38.99 17.95
C SER A 26 -13.39 -38.28 16.63
N ILE A 27 -12.94 -38.99 15.59
CA ILE A 27 -12.79 -38.45 14.25
C ILE A 27 -14.10 -37.87 13.69
N SER A 28 -15.26 -38.41 14.14
CA SER A 28 -16.58 -37.94 13.73
C SER A 28 -16.94 -36.51 14.26
N GLU A 29 -16.15 -35.95 15.16
CA GLU A 29 -16.33 -34.57 15.62
C GLU A 29 -15.82 -33.53 14.61
N TYR A 30 -15.03 -33.99 13.63
CA TYR A 30 -14.34 -33.14 12.65
C TYR A 30 -14.98 -33.14 11.26
N TYR A 31 -16.28 -33.40 11.15
CA TYR A 31 -16.96 -33.18 9.89
C TYR A 31 -16.89 -31.69 9.48
N ARG A 32 -16.66 -31.46 8.17
CA ARG A 32 -16.62 -30.12 7.61
C ARG A 32 -17.93 -29.37 7.84
N GLY A 33 -17.83 -28.10 8.27
CA GLY A 33 -18.97 -27.30 8.69
C GLY A 33 -19.49 -27.61 10.10
N GLY A 34 -18.79 -28.47 10.83
CA GLY A 34 -19.04 -28.74 12.26
C GLY A 34 -18.33 -27.72 13.18
N SER A 35 -18.34 -28.03 14.49
CA SER A 35 -17.81 -27.12 15.51
C SER A 35 -16.29 -26.89 15.42
N PHE A 36 -15.53 -27.82 14.84
CA PHE A 36 -14.07 -27.79 14.83
C PHE A 36 -13.49 -27.62 13.42
N MET A 37 -14.26 -27.86 12.36
CA MET A 37 -13.75 -27.88 11.00
C MET A 37 -14.44 -26.83 10.15
N THR A 38 -13.64 -25.96 9.51
CA THR A 38 -14.13 -24.92 8.63
C THR A 38 -14.65 -25.46 7.30
N ASP A 39 -15.51 -24.72 6.62
CA ASP A 39 -16.04 -25.08 5.30
C ASP A 39 -14.98 -25.13 4.18
N ASN A 40 -13.82 -24.52 4.41
CA ASN A 40 -12.72 -24.48 3.43
C ASN A 40 -12.02 -25.83 3.22
N ASN A 41 -12.12 -26.73 4.18
CA ASN A 41 -11.50 -28.07 4.11
C ASN A 41 -12.33 -29.02 3.25
N THR A 42 -12.48 -28.72 1.98
CA THR A 42 -13.39 -29.42 1.03
C THR A 42 -13.12 -30.91 0.86
N GLY A 43 -11.90 -31.38 1.22
CA GLY A 43 -11.57 -32.80 1.25
C GLY A 43 -12.26 -33.59 2.37
N VAL A 44 -12.66 -32.91 3.46
CA VAL A 44 -13.34 -33.53 4.59
C VAL A 44 -14.85 -33.61 4.33
N PRO A 45 -15.50 -34.79 4.48
CA PRO A 45 -16.93 -34.92 4.27
C PRO A 45 -17.74 -34.13 5.32
N THR A 46 -18.97 -33.76 4.97
CA THR A 46 -19.93 -33.12 5.89
C THR A 46 -20.73 -34.13 6.71
N SER A 47 -20.73 -35.39 6.30
CA SER A 47 -21.40 -36.50 6.98
C SER A 47 -21.02 -37.84 6.33
N GLY A 48 -21.35 -38.96 6.95
CA GLY A 48 -21.12 -40.31 6.37
C GLY A 48 -19.77 -40.90 6.78
N ALA A 49 -19.10 -41.58 5.86
CA ALA A 49 -17.77 -42.13 6.13
C ALA A 49 -16.75 -41.00 6.21
N ILE A 50 -15.88 -41.04 7.23
CA ILE A 50 -14.78 -40.11 7.45
C ILE A 50 -13.56 -40.93 7.90
N ASP A 51 -12.41 -40.70 7.31
CA ASP A 51 -11.18 -41.38 7.68
C ASP A 51 -9.98 -40.43 7.76
N MET A 52 -8.83 -40.94 8.20
CA MET A 52 -7.64 -40.13 8.41
C MET A 52 -7.10 -39.49 7.10
N SER A 53 -7.38 -40.10 5.97
CA SER A 53 -6.92 -39.58 4.68
C SER A 53 -7.63 -38.35 4.22
N ASP A 54 -8.82 -38.08 4.73
CA ASP A 54 -9.61 -36.87 4.42
C ASP A 54 -8.95 -35.60 4.99
N PHE A 55 -8.07 -35.78 6.00
CA PHE A 55 -7.44 -34.65 6.70
C PHE A 55 -6.08 -34.21 6.13
N TYR A 56 -5.57 -34.88 5.10
CA TYR A 56 -4.31 -34.45 4.52
C TYR A 56 -4.39 -33.03 3.94
N GLY A 57 -3.44 -32.17 4.37
CA GLY A 57 -3.35 -30.79 3.91
C GLY A 57 -4.45 -29.87 4.43
N THR A 58 -5.30 -30.34 5.37
CA THR A 58 -6.32 -29.50 5.99
C THR A 58 -5.74 -28.53 7.00
N SER A 59 -6.42 -27.41 7.24
CA SER A 59 -6.00 -26.35 8.14
C SER A 59 -7.22 -25.68 8.77
N ASN A 60 -7.09 -25.20 10.00
CA ASN A 60 -8.10 -24.39 10.61
C ASN A 60 -8.05 -22.91 10.18
N GLN A 61 -7.16 -22.56 9.26
CA GLN A 61 -7.03 -21.21 8.71
C GLN A 61 -7.96 -21.01 7.51
N PHE A 62 -8.56 -19.83 7.45
CA PHE A 62 -9.22 -19.37 6.23
C PHE A 62 -8.19 -18.79 5.28
N GLU A 63 -8.03 -19.39 4.12
CA GLU A 63 -7.08 -18.95 3.10
C GLU A 63 -7.81 -18.24 1.96
N PHE A 64 -7.37 -17.05 1.61
CA PHE A 64 -7.83 -16.39 0.40
C PHE A 64 -6.75 -15.53 -0.25
N THR A 65 -6.94 -15.31 -1.55
CA THR A 65 -6.01 -14.49 -2.34
C THR A 65 -6.70 -13.25 -2.86
N ILE A 66 -6.10 -12.09 -2.60
CA ILE A 66 -6.49 -10.84 -3.24
C ILE A 66 -5.84 -10.84 -4.62
N SER A 67 -6.65 -11.05 -5.67
CA SER A 67 -6.18 -11.26 -7.05
C SER A 67 -6.51 -10.12 -8.00
N THR A 68 -7.15 -9.06 -7.50
CA THR A 68 -7.54 -7.89 -8.29
C THR A 68 -7.08 -6.61 -7.63
N ASP A 69 -6.75 -5.60 -8.44
CA ASP A 69 -6.45 -4.27 -7.96
C ASP A 69 -7.60 -3.73 -7.11
N THR A 70 -7.28 -3.24 -5.92
CA THR A 70 -8.29 -2.81 -4.96
C THR A 70 -7.90 -1.48 -4.34
N GLN A 71 -8.81 -0.53 -4.42
CA GLN A 71 -8.66 0.76 -3.74
C GLN A 71 -9.08 0.62 -2.28
N GLU A 72 -8.24 1.12 -1.35
CA GLU A 72 -8.54 1.21 0.08
C GLU A 72 -9.02 -0.12 0.67
N ALA A 73 -8.28 -1.18 0.37
CA ALA A 73 -8.61 -2.53 0.76
C ALA A 73 -8.76 -2.65 2.28
N ASN A 74 -9.94 -3.06 2.76
CA ASN A 74 -10.17 -3.42 4.15
C ASN A 74 -10.15 -4.94 4.28
N LEU A 75 -9.19 -5.47 5.04
CA LEU A 75 -8.94 -6.91 5.09
C LEU A 75 -10.13 -7.72 5.62
N SER A 76 -10.82 -7.23 6.65
CA SER A 76 -11.99 -7.91 7.21
C SER A 76 -13.15 -7.95 6.21
N THR A 77 -13.38 -6.86 5.47
CA THR A 77 -14.41 -6.79 4.43
C THR A 77 -14.12 -7.76 3.29
N LEU A 78 -12.88 -7.81 2.82
CA LEU A 78 -12.48 -8.73 1.74
C LEU A 78 -12.57 -10.19 2.18
N ALA A 79 -12.12 -10.52 3.39
CA ALA A 79 -12.20 -11.87 3.93
C ALA A 79 -13.66 -12.33 4.05
N THR A 80 -14.55 -11.48 4.59
CA THR A 80 -15.98 -11.77 4.71
C THR A 80 -16.63 -11.97 3.34
N ALA A 81 -16.29 -11.14 2.36
CA ALA A 81 -16.78 -11.30 0.99
C ALA A 81 -16.29 -12.60 0.33
N ALA A 82 -15.11 -13.09 0.74
CA ALA A 82 -14.58 -14.38 0.31
C ALA A 82 -15.20 -15.58 1.06
N GLY A 83 -16.03 -15.36 2.08
CA GLY A 83 -16.70 -16.42 2.84
C GLY A 83 -16.10 -16.69 4.24
N TRP A 84 -15.24 -15.81 4.75
CA TRP A 84 -14.69 -15.94 6.10
C TRP A 84 -15.78 -15.82 7.18
N ASN A 85 -15.74 -16.70 8.17
CA ASN A 85 -16.74 -16.79 9.25
C ASN A 85 -16.57 -15.75 10.37
N GLY A 86 -15.51 -14.93 10.32
CA GLY A 86 -15.25 -13.89 11.31
C GLY A 86 -14.39 -14.31 12.51
N THR A 87 -14.03 -15.58 12.63
CA THR A 87 -13.33 -16.13 13.82
C THR A 87 -12.06 -16.92 13.50
N ASP A 88 -12.01 -17.58 12.36
CA ASP A 88 -10.86 -18.41 11.99
C ASP A 88 -9.64 -17.56 11.69
N PRO A 89 -8.44 -18.06 12.00
CA PRO A 89 -7.22 -17.39 11.58
C PRO A 89 -7.18 -17.19 10.05
N LEU A 90 -6.80 -16.00 9.62
CA LEU A 90 -6.67 -15.63 8.21
C LEU A 90 -5.26 -15.86 7.70
N ASN A 91 -5.14 -16.54 6.56
CA ASN A 91 -3.92 -16.62 5.77
C ASN A 91 -4.18 -15.97 4.42
N VAL A 92 -3.64 -14.78 4.23
CA VAL A 92 -3.96 -13.91 3.10
C VAL A 92 -2.77 -13.75 2.18
N THR A 93 -2.99 -13.95 0.90
CA THR A 93 -1.99 -13.67 -0.14
C THR A 93 -2.44 -12.50 -1.02
N VAL A 94 -1.62 -11.47 -1.13
CA VAL A 94 -1.76 -10.48 -2.20
C VAL A 94 -1.02 -11.04 -3.41
N ALA A 95 -1.72 -11.25 -4.52
CA ALA A 95 -1.14 -11.87 -5.69
C ALA A 95 -0.08 -10.97 -6.36
N SER A 96 0.86 -11.59 -7.07
CA SER A 96 1.86 -10.85 -7.82
C SER A 96 1.22 -9.97 -8.89
N GLY A 97 1.69 -8.73 -9.00
CA GLY A 97 1.18 -7.74 -9.94
C GLY A 97 -0.09 -7.01 -9.49
N VAL A 98 -0.69 -7.39 -8.36
CA VAL A 98 -1.87 -6.72 -7.80
C VAL A 98 -1.47 -5.45 -7.04
N TYR A 99 -2.23 -4.38 -7.25
CA TYR A 99 -2.07 -3.10 -6.57
C TYR A 99 -3.19 -2.91 -5.52
N LEU A 100 -2.80 -2.80 -4.25
CA LEU A 100 -3.65 -2.28 -3.18
C LEU A 100 -3.25 -0.83 -2.93
N TRP A 101 -4.13 0.11 -3.18
CA TRP A 101 -3.76 1.52 -3.25
C TRP A 101 -4.82 2.43 -2.62
N SER A 102 -4.41 3.64 -2.24
CA SER A 102 -5.33 4.66 -1.71
C SER A 102 -5.23 5.96 -2.50
N ASP A 103 -6.35 6.66 -2.62
CA ASP A 103 -6.44 8.05 -3.08
C ASP A 103 -6.82 9.02 -1.95
N ASP A 104 -6.77 8.54 -0.69
CA ASP A 104 -6.93 9.33 0.52
C ASP A 104 -5.66 9.22 1.39
N THR A 105 -5.11 10.36 1.83
CA THR A 105 -3.92 10.40 2.69
C THR A 105 -4.20 9.91 4.12
N ALA A 106 -5.45 9.81 4.52
CA ALA A 106 -5.86 9.30 5.83
C ALA A 106 -6.08 7.78 5.84
N VAL A 107 -6.18 7.15 4.67
CA VAL A 107 -6.50 5.72 4.52
C VAL A 107 -5.35 5.02 3.79
N GLY A 108 -5.00 3.81 4.24
CA GLY A 108 -3.98 2.99 3.59
C GLY A 108 -4.49 2.29 2.33
N GLY A 109 -3.57 1.92 1.44
CA GLY A 109 -3.88 0.98 0.37
C GLY A 109 -4.40 -0.36 0.90
N LEU A 110 -3.89 -0.78 2.07
CA LEU A 110 -4.41 -1.91 2.84
C LEU A 110 -4.62 -1.51 4.30
N THR A 111 -5.80 -1.79 4.84
CA THR A 111 -6.11 -1.63 6.26
C THR A 111 -6.39 -2.97 6.92
N ILE A 112 -5.70 -3.27 8.04
CA ILE A 112 -5.94 -4.41 8.91
C ILE A 112 -6.66 -3.89 10.15
N PRO A 113 -7.98 -4.07 10.29
CA PRO A 113 -8.73 -3.54 11.43
C PRO A 113 -8.47 -4.33 12.71
N SER A 114 -8.67 -3.70 13.87
CA SER A 114 -8.47 -4.30 15.19
C SER A 114 -9.38 -5.51 15.49
N SER A 115 -10.46 -5.69 14.75
CA SER A 115 -11.29 -6.90 14.83
C SER A 115 -10.53 -8.18 14.44
N LEU A 116 -9.36 -8.06 13.82
CA LEU A 116 -8.51 -9.16 13.37
C LEU A 116 -7.33 -9.46 14.33
N ASN A 117 -7.39 -8.99 15.57
CA ASN A 117 -6.33 -9.22 16.56
C ASN A 117 -5.97 -10.71 16.70
N GLY A 118 -4.68 -11.03 16.52
CA GLY A 118 -4.14 -12.39 16.65
C GLY A 118 -4.54 -13.37 15.54
N LEU A 119 -5.25 -12.91 14.52
CA LEU A 119 -5.82 -13.79 13.50
C LEU A 119 -5.11 -13.75 12.14
N VAL A 120 -4.18 -12.83 11.90
CA VAL A 120 -3.75 -12.50 10.53
C VAL A 120 -2.32 -12.90 10.22
N THR A 121 -2.18 -13.68 9.15
CA THR A 121 -0.91 -13.90 8.43
C THR A 121 -1.07 -13.39 6.99
N ILE A 122 -0.17 -12.53 6.54
CA ILE A 122 -0.19 -11.92 5.19
C ILE A 122 1.10 -12.23 4.46
N THR A 123 0.97 -12.69 3.22
CA THR A 123 2.06 -12.74 2.24
C THR A 123 1.78 -11.74 1.12
N ASN A 124 2.56 -10.66 1.08
CA ASN A 124 2.48 -9.68 0.00
C ASN A 124 3.43 -10.09 -1.13
N ASN A 125 2.89 -10.52 -2.27
CA ASN A 125 3.62 -10.69 -3.53
C ASN A 125 3.32 -9.57 -4.53
N GLY A 126 2.42 -8.65 -4.18
CA GLY A 126 1.99 -7.51 -4.99
C GLY A 126 2.54 -6.18 -4.47
N TYR A 127 1.74 -5.17 -4.59
CA TYR A 127 2.14 -3.78 -4.32
C TYR A 127 1.10 -3.10 -3.43
N ILE A 128 1.55 -2.56 -2.29
CA ILE A 128 0.70 -1.82 -1.36
C ILE A 128 1.17 -0.36 -1.36
N ILE A 129 0.29 0.59 -1.73
CA ILE A 129 0.71 1.96 -2.05
C ILE A 129 -0.22 2.98 -1.38
N GLY A 130 0.39 3.94 -0.68
CA GLY A 130 -0.29 5.10 -0.14
C GLY A 130 -0.48 6.23 -1.16
N ARG A 131 -1.36 7.18 -0.86
CA ARG A 131 -1.58 8.37 -1.67
C ARG A 131 -0.45 9.39 -1.48
N GLY A 132 -0.02 10.03 -2.57
CA GLY A 132 0.88 11.21 -2.49
C GLY A 132 0.20 12.41 -1.88
N GLY A 133 0.94 13.17 -1.07
CA GLY A 133 0.48 14.42 -0.48
C GLY A 133 0.23 15.50 -1.54
N ASN A 134 -0.79 16.31 -1.34
CA ASN A 134 -1.10 17.43 -2.23
C ASN A 134 0.00 18.49 -2.18
N SER A 135 0.10 19.28 -3.25
CA SER A 135 0.93 20.49 -3.26
C SER A 135 0.59 21.42 -2.10
N GLY A 136 1.52 22.27 -1.73
CA GLY A 136 1.37 23.17 -0.56
C GLY A 136 1.84 22.55 0.75
N GLY A 137 2.72 21.56 0.69
CA GLY A 137 3.35 20.98 1.87
C GLY A 137 2.50 19.93 2.60
N ASN A 138 1.57 19.29 1.90
CA ASN A 138 0.75 18.25 2.53
C ASN A 138 1.51 16.91 2.59
N ASP A 139 1.29 16.17 3.67
CA ASP A 139 1.93 14.88 3.90
C ASP A 139 1.38 13.79 2.95
N GLY A 140 2.21 12.80 2.64
CA GLY A 140 1.80 11.58 1.97
C GLY A 140 1.04 10.64 2.91
N GLY A 141 0.14 9.84 2.35
CA GLY A 141 -0.64 8.85 3.09
C GLY A 141 0.11 7.53 3.32
N PRO A 142 -0.30 6.73 4.30
CA PRO A 142 0.29 5.42 4.58
C PRO A 142 -0.05 4.41 3.48
N ALA A 143 0.83 3.40 3.29
CA ALA A 143 0.52 2.28 2.43
C ALA A 143 -0.31 1.20 3.16
N LEU A 144 0.20 0.70 4.27
CA LEU A 144 -0.47 -0.27 5.11
C LEU A 144 -0.79 0.35 6.47
N VAL A 145 -2.06 0.29 6.86
CA VAL A 145 -2.52 0.70 8.20
C VAL A 145 -2.84 -0.55 9.01
N ASN A 146 -2.01 -0.83 10.02
CA ASN A 146 -2.25 -1.95 10.93
C ASN A 146 -2.85 -1.46 12.23
N ASN A 147 -4.09 -1.83 12.52
CA ASN A 147 -4.77 -1.59 13.79
C ASN A 147 -4.92 -2.85 14.65
N ALA A 148 -4.41 -3.99 14.17
CA ALA A 148 -4.48 -5.27 14.86
C ALA A 148 -3.16 -5.63 15.56
N THR A 149 -3.24 -6.42 16.63
CA THR A 149 -2.11 -7.07 17.28
C THR A 149 -1.92 -8.49 16.76
N GLY A 150 -0.73 -9.07 16.94
CA GLY A 150 -0.46 -10.46 16.55
C GLY A 150 -0.36 -10.70 15.05
N VAL A 151 -0.18 -9.66 14.24
CA VAL A 151 -0.07 -9.77 12.79
C VAL A 151 1.29 -10.31 12.38
N THR A 152 1.29 -11.29 11.47
CA THR A 152 2.47 -11.77 10.75
C THR A 152 2.41 -11.26 9.31
N LEU A 153 3.49 -10.59 8.85
CA LEU A 153 3.59 -10.05 7.49
C LEU A 153 4.89 -10.49 6.83
N THR A 154 4.77 -11.07 5.66
CA THR A 154 5.90 -11.33 4.75
C THR A 154 5.75 -10.44 3.52
N ASN A 155 6.70 -9.55 3.29
CA ASN A 155 6.83 -8.82 2.03
C ASN A 155 7.81 -9.58 1.14
N ALA A 156 7.32 -10.22 0.10
CA ALA A 156 8.09 -11.16 -0.73
C ALA A 156 9.05 -10.41 -1.68
N SER A 157 10.01 -11.16 -2.23
CA SER A 157 10.92 -10.62 -3.24
C SER A 157 10.16 -10.13 -4.47
N GLY A 158 10.48 -8.93 -4.93
CA GLY A 158 9.79 -8.26 -6.05
C GLY A 158 8.53 -7.50 -5.65
N ALA A 159 7.99 -7.72 -4.46
CA ALA A 159 6.89 -6.94 -3.90
C ALA A 159 7.39 -5.64 -3.27
N TYR A 160 6.48 -4.67 -3.08
CA TYR A 160 6.81 -3.48 -2.29
C TYR A 160 5.63 -2.97 -1.45
N ILE A 161 5.99 -2.26 -0.39
CA ILE A 161 5.08 -1.50 0.47
C ILE A 161 5.59 -0.05 0.48
N ALA A 162 4.81 0.88 -0.06
CA ALA A 162 5.25 2.23 -0.36
C ALA A 162 4.28 3.28 0.16
N GLY A 163 4.66 4.04 1.16
CA GLY A 163 3.93 5.24 1.58
C GLY A 163 3.93 6.28 0.47
N GLY A 164 2.94 7.15 0.46
CA GLY A 164 2.89 8.26 -0.49
C GLY A 164 3.99 9.28 -0.21
N GLY A 165 4.51 9.92 -1.22
CA GLY A 165 5.46 11.04 -1.09
C GLY A 165 4.79 12.30 -0.58
N GLY A 166 5.51 13.13 0.15
CA GLY A 166 5.06 14.45 0.58
C GLY A 166 4.96 15.43 -0.59
N GLY A 167 3.98 16.32 -0.56
CA GLY A 167 3.84 17.41 -1.50
C GLY A 167 4.97 18.46 -1.32
N GLY A 168 5.47 18.97 -2.43
CA GLY A 168 6.37 20.12 -2.44
C GLY A 168 5.64 21.39 -2.02
N LEU A 169 6.41 22.36 -1.51
CA LEU A 169 5.88 23.64 -1.15
C LEU A 169 5.38 24.36 -2.42
N SER A 170 4.14 24.71 -2.42
CA SER A 170 3.33 25.51 -3.35
C SER A 170 2.75 24.82 -4.60
N THR A 171 3.43 23.97 -5.36
CA THR A 171 2.91 23.56 -6.69
C THR A 171 2.99 22.09 -7.04
N SER A 172 3.79 21.29 -6.36
CA SER A 172 4.06 19.90 -6.75
C SER A 172 3.49 18.88 -5.78
N GLY A 173 2.69 17.98 -6.25
CA GLY A 173 2.20 16.85 -5.47
C GLY A 173 3.26 15.78 -5.26
N GLY A 174 3.15 15.02 -4.17
CA GLY A 174 3.95 13.84 -3.86
C GLY A 174 3.64 12.65 -4.76
N GLY A 175 4.59 11.74 -4.87
CA GLY A 175 4.41 10.44 -5.55
C GLY A 175 3.47 9.52 -4.76
N GLY A 176 2.83 8.60 -5.42
CA GLY A 176 1.91 7.65 -4.84
C GLY A 176 0.84 7.18 -5.81
N ALA A 177 0.03 6.20 -5.44
CA ALA A 177 -0.95 5.60 -6.34
C ALA A 177 -2.00 6.60 -6.81
N GLY A 178 -2.53 7.42 -5.92
CA GLY A 178 -3.46 8.49 -6.24
C GLY A 178 -2.78 9.80 -6.64
N GLY A 179 -1.50 9.94 -6.37
CA GLY A 179 -0.71 11.15 -6.53
C GLY A 179 -1.29 12.36 -5.81
N GLY A 180 -0.42 13.26 -5.43
CA GLY A 180 -0.88 14.51 -4.82
C GLY A 180 -1.39 15.48 -5.88
N ASP A 181 -2.39 16.26 -5.51
CA ASP A 181 -2.86 17.37 -6.32
C ASP A 181 -1.76 18.41 -6.46
N SER A 182 -1.60 18.93 -7.67
CA SER A 182 -0.75 20.08 -7.95
C SER A 182 -1.59 21.28 -8.31
N ILE A 183 -1.15 22.45 -7.93
CA ILE A 183 -1.83 23.70 -8.27
C ILE A 183 -1.33 24.17 -9.65
N GLY A 184 -2.24 24.23 -10.62
CA GLY A 184 -1.97 24.82 -11.94
C GLY A 184 -2.05 26.36 -11.93
N SER A 185 -1.77 26.92 -13.11
CA SER A 185 -1.80 28.37 -13.34
C SER A 185 -3.15 28.95 -13.08
N TYR A 186 -3.67 29.49 -12.28
CA TYR A 186 -5.01 30.00 -11.87
C TYR A 186 -5.69 29.19 -10.74
N GLY A 187 -4.91 28.52 -9.91
CA GLY A 187 -5.49 27.82 -8.75
C GLY A 187 -6.27 26.56 -9.10
N THR A 188 -6.20 26.09 -10.34
CA THR A 188 -6.81 24.81 -10.72
C THR A 188 -6.00 23.66 -10.13
N ARG A 189 -6.64 22.79 -9.37
CA ARG A 189 -6.04 21.59 -8.81
C ARG A 189 -6.16 20.46 -9.80
N TYR A 190 -5.08 19.74 -9.98
CA TYR A 190 -5.04 18.52 -10.79
C TYR A 190 -4.76 17.35 -9.86
N GLY A 191 -5.81 16.62 -9.49
CA GLY A 191 -5.72 15.37 -8.75
C GLY A 191 -5.17 14.25 -9.62
N GLY A 192 -4.42 13.35 -9.00
CA GLY A 192 -4.01 12.13 -9.66
C GLY A 192 -5.05 11.03 -9.46
N ALA A 193 -5.60 10.46 -10.53
CA ALA A 193 -6.25 9.16 -10.49
C ALA A 193 -5.21 8.05 -10.37
N ILE A 194 -5.63 6.79 -10.19
CA ILE A 194 -4.72 5.63 -10.22
C ILE A 194 -3.77 5.77 -11.40
N GLY A 195 -2.50 5.68 -11.10
CA GLY A 195 -1.48 5.78 -12.12
C GLY A 195 -1.36 7.17 -12.76
N GLN A 196 -1.94 8.24 -12.21
CA GLN A 196 -1.70 9.59 -12.70
C GLN A 196 -0.96 10.45 -11.69
N ALA A 197 0.14 11.06 -12.08
CA ALA A 197 0.83 12.07 -11.30
C ALA A 197 -0.04 13.30 -11.14
N GLY A 198 0.01 13.96 -9.99
CA GLY A 198 -0.42 15.33 -9.91
C GLY A 198 0.20 16.08 -11.09
N GLN A 199 -0.60 16.76 -11.90
CA GLN A 199 -0.09 17.52 -13.05
C GLN A 199 0.47 18.84 -12.55
N VAL A 200 1.56 19.29 -13.15
CA VAL A 200 2.18 20.57 -12.84
C VAL A 200 2.11 21.42 -14.10
N GLY A 201 1.37 22.49 -14.07
CA GLY A 201 1.23 23.39 -15.22
C GLY A 201 0.78 22.68 -16.50
N ASN A 202 1.49 22.86 -17.59
CA ASN A 202 1.24 22.16 -18.85
C ASN A 202 1.96 20.81 -18.96
N GLY A 203 2.63 20.36 -17.91
CA GLY A 203 3.33 19.07 -17.88
C GLY A 203 2.45 18.00 -17.24
N GLY A 204 1.78 17.18 -18.03
CA GLY A 204 1.07 16.01 -17.55
C GLY A 204 2.02 14.82 -17.39
N GLY A 205 1.99 14.13 -16.24
CA GLY A 205 2.54 12.79 -16.15
C GLY A 205 1.56 11.77 -16.72
N ASN A 206 2.08 10.70 -17.27
CA ASN A 206 1.25 9.56 -17.63
C ASN A 206 1.01 8.66 -16.40
N ALA A 207 0.27 7.58 -16.59
CA ALA A 207 -0.15 6.66 -15.54
C ALA A 207 0.97 6.13 -14.64
N TYR A 208 2.21 6.13 -15.07
CA TYR A 208 3.33 5.47 -14.39
C TYR A 208 4.47 6.44 -14.01
N HIS A 209 4.46 7.66 -14.49
CA HIS A 209 5.58 8.62 -14.38
C HIS A 209 5.18 9.90 -13.66
N GLY A 210 6.08 10.51 -12.95
CA GLY A 210 5.89 11.84 -12.36
C GLY A 210 5.65 12.91 -13.41
N GLY A 211 4.82 13.89 -13.12
CA GLY A 211 4.60 15.04 -14.01
C GLY A 211 5.85 15.91 -14.14
N SER A 212 6.23 16.28 -15.36
CA SER A 212 7.33 17.20 -15.61
C SER A 212 7.00 18.60 -15.07
N GLY A 213 7.97 19.28 -14.51
CA GLY A 213 7.83 20.69 -14.14
C GLY A 213 7.55 21.55 -15.38
N GLY A 214 6.52 22.35 -15.31
CA GLY A 214 6.16 23.30 -16.37
C GLY A 214 6.56 24.72 -16.01
N ASN A 215 6.44 25.61 -16.98
CA ASN A 215 6.56 27.04 -16.77
C ASN A 215 5.17 27.63 -16.57
N TYR A 216 5.00 28.44 -15.53
CA TYR A 216 3.80 29.24 -15.35
C TYR A 216 3.85 30.48 -16.23
N TYR A 217 2.82 30.71 -17.02
CA TYR A 217 2.63 31.92 -17.81
C TYR A 217 1.52 32.77 -17.21
N ASP A 218 1.84 33.95 -16.72
CA ASP A 218 0.84 34.92 -16.27
C ASP A 218 0.42 35.81 -17.45
N ALA A 219 -0.76 35.55 -17.99
CA ALA A 219 -1.32 36.29 -19.12
C ALA A 219 -1.76 37.72 -18.76
N GLY A 220 -1.76 38.10 -17.48
CA GLY A 220 -2.18 39.42 -17.00
C GLY A 220 -1.08 40.46 -16.87
N SER A 221 0.17 40.05 -16.84
CA SER A 221 1.32 40.94 -16.58
C SER A 221 2.42 40.97 -17.65
N GLY A 222 2.16 40.40 -18.82
CA GLY A 222 3.13 40.42 -19.91
C GLY A 222 4.42 39.67 -19.60
N SER A 223 4.38 38.36 -19.77
CA SER A 223 5.56 37.49 -19.89
C SER A 223 6.47 37.32 -18.68
N ILE A 224 5.99 36.77 -17.57
CA ILE A 224 6.87 36.13 -16.58
C ILE A 224 6.52 34.66 -16.48
N SER A 225 7.43 33.80 -16.93
CA SER A 225 7.35 32.36 -16.82
C SER A 225 7.94 31.95 -15.46
N TYR A 226 7.12 31.44 -14.54
CA TYR A 226 7.59 30.88 -13.27
C TYR A 226 7.76 29.37 -13.43
N PRO A 227 8.97 28.82 -13.31
CA PRO A 227 9.15 27.39 -13.33
C PRO A 227 8.55 26.73 -12.08
N ILE A 228 7.83 25.67 -12.31
CA ILE A 228 7.09 24.93 -11.29
C ILE A 228 7.84 23.64 -10.96
N GLY A 229 7.84 23.23 -9.71
CA GLY A 229 8.43 21.96 -9.29
C GLY A 229 7.69 20.75 -9.87
N SER A 230 8.42 19.65 -10.06
CA SER A 230 7.87 18.41 -10.61
C SER A 230 7.19 17.56 -9.56
N GLY A 231 6.19 16.79 -9.96
CA GLY A 231 5.58 15.77 -9.13
C GLY A 231 6.53 14.61 -8.84
N GLY A 232 6.37 13.92 -7.73
CA GLY A 232 7.11 12.71 -7.40
C GLY A 232 6.70 11.52 -8.27
N GLY A 233 7.52 10.47 -8.28
CA GLY A 233 7.25 9.22 -9.00
C GLY A 233 6.01 8.52 -8.47
N ARG A 234 5.41 7.70 -9.31
CA ARG A 234 4.09 7.14 -9.03
C ARG A 234 4.10 5.64 -8.73
N ILE A 235 3.67 4.84 -9.68
CA ILE A 235 3.60 3.39 -9.53
C ILE A 235 4.98 2.78 -9.69
N LEU A 236 5.82 3.31 -10.59
CA LEU A 236 7.21 2.88 -10.71
C LEU A 236 8.09 3.72 -9.78
N SER A 237 8.75 3.09 -8.84
CA SER A 237 9.59 3.74 -7.83
C SER A 237 10.80 4.50 -8.41
N SER A 238 11.18 4.20 -9.63
CA SER A 238 12.28 4.86 -10.36
C SER A 238 11.90 6.20 -10.97
N ASP A 239 10.60 6.53 -11.00
CA ASP A 239 10.11 7.67 -11.76
C ASP A 239 9.91 8.91 -10.91
N GLY A 240 10.84 9.81 -10.98
CA GLY A 240 10.67 11.21 -10.63
C GLY A 240 10.83 12.08 -11.87
N ALA A 241 10.11 13.16 -11.99
CA ALA A 241 10.26 14.07 -13.11
C ALA A 241 11.35 15.13 -12.83
N THR A 242 12.04 15.55 -13.87
CA THR A 242 13.02 16.65 -13.76
C THR A 242 12.34 17.96 -13.41
N GLY A 243 12.96 18.76 -12.58
CA GLY A 243 12.48 20.11 -12.22
C GLY A 243 12.37 21.03 -13.44
N GLY A 244 11.36 21.86 -13.49
CA GLY A 244 11.19 22.86 -14.53
C GLY A 244 12.07 24.12 -14.29
N GLY A 245 12.79 24.52 -15.29
CA GLY A 245 13.47 25.81 -15.38
C GLY A 245 14.80 25.94 -14.66
N VAL A 246 15.57 26.92 -15.09
CA VAL A 246 16.89 27.27 -14.55
C VAL A 246 16.75 28.49 -13.64
N CYS A 247 17.48 28.50 -12.52
CA CYS A 247 17.60 29.70 -11.70
C CYS A 247 18.31 30.80 -12.47
N ASN A 248 17.61 31.82 -12.89
CA ASN A 248 18.23 32.98 -13.50
C ASN A 248 18.49 34.04 -12.43
N ILE A 249 19.77 34.35 -12.18
CA ILE A 249 20.23 35.25 -11.13
C ILE A 249 20.09 36.69 -11.63
N GLY A 250 18.89 37.21 -11.72
CA GLY A 250 18.79 38.60 -12.17
C GLY A 250 17.43 39.26 -12.01
N LEU A 251 16.37 38.56 -12.17
CA LEU A 251 15.01 39.07 -12.03
C LEU A 251 14.10 37.96 -11.53
N TYR A 252 13.95 37.85 -10.21
CA TYR A 252 12.99 36.95 -9.54
C TYR A 252 13.02 35.49 -10.04
N GLY A 253 14.18 34.84 -9.92
CA GLY A 253 14.35 33.45 -10.38
C GLY A 253 13.68 32.44 -9.47
N TYR A 254 12.57 31.90 -9.86
CA TYR A 254 11.88 30.78 -9.22
C TYR A 254 12.15 29.49 -10.01
N GLY A 255 13.24 28.82 -9.74
CA GLY A 255 13.46 27.48 -10.30
C GLY A 255 12.69 26.43 -9.52
N GLY A 256 11.90 25.61 -10.17
CA GLY A 256 11.21 24.48 -9.55
C GLY A 256 12.20 23.39 -9.13
N GLY A 257 11.97 22.74 -7.99
CA GLY A 257 12.73 21.56 -7.57
C GLY A 257 12.35 20.32 -8.38
N ALA A 258 13.29 19.39 -8.56
CA ALA A 258 13.00 18.09 -9.16
C ALA A 258 12.16 17.22 -8.23
N GLY A 259 11.27 16.41 -8.79
CA GLY A 259 10.53 15.40 -8.04
C GLY A 259 11.48 14.30 -7.55
N GLY A 260 11.16 13.72 -6.38
CA GLY A 260 11.91 12.60 -5.84
C GLY A 260 11.66 11.31 -6.63
N VAL A 261 12.67 10.48 -6.70
CA VAL A 261 12.64 9.16 -7.37
C VAL A 261 12.71 8.08 -6.28
N GLY A 262 11.83 7.10 -6.33
CA GLY A 262 11.79 6.04 -5.31
C GLY A 262 11.61 6.64 -3.91
N ASN A 263 12.51 6.34 -2.99
CA ASN A 263 12.52 6.86 -1.62
C ASN A 263 13.29 8.19 -1.47
N ASN A 264 13.48 8.94 -2.53
CA ASN A 264 14.23 10.19 -2.46
C ASN A 264 13.29 11.38 -2.25
N ALA A 265 13.73 12.32 -1.44
CA ALA A 265 13.03 13.59 -1.27
C ALA A 265 13.02 14.41 -2.56
N GLY A 266 11.99 15.22 -2.74
CA GLY A 266 11.97 16.24 -3.77
C GLY A 266 13.07 17.28 -3.51
N THR A 267 13.60 17.87 -4.56
CA THR A 267 14.62 18.89 -4.41
C THR A 267 14.00 20.27 -4.19
N ARG A 268 14.70 21.13 -3.48
CA ARG A 268 14.32 22.54 -3.31
C ARG A 268 14.56 23.28 -4.60
N GLY A 269 13.62 24.15 -4.99
CA GLY A 269 13.83 25.14 -6.05
C GLY A 269 14.65 26.33 -5.60
N CYS A 270 14.90 27.25 -6.49
CA CYS A 270 15.75 28.44 -6.29
C CYS A 270 15.16 29.47 -5.32
N SER A 271 13.86 29.44 -5.07
CA SER A 271 13.20 30.30 -4.07
C SER A 271 12.56 29.47 -2.98
N SER A 272 12.24 30.10 -1.85
CA SER A 272 11.62 29.46 -0.69
C SER A 272 10.22 28.89 -0.96
N GLY A 273 9.65 29.14 -2.13
CA GLY A 273 8.27 28.77 -2.46
C GLY A 273 8.11 27.66 -3.50
N THR A 274 9.21 27.11 -4.05
CA THR A 274 9.10 26.11 -5.12
C THR A 274 9.92 24.87 -4.79
N GLY A 275 9.27 23.77 -4.57
CA GLY A 275 9.90 22.47 -4.33
C GLY A 275 9.24 21.36 -5.13
N GLY A 276 9.98 20.34 -5.50
CA GLY A 276 9.45 19.13 -6.14
C GLY A 276 8.71 18.26 -5.11
N GLY A 277 7.76 17.48 -5.56
CA GLY A 277 7.12 16.46 -4.72
C GLY A 277 8.11 15.35 -4.34
N GLY A 278 7.97 14.76 -3.18
CA GLY A 278 8.75 13.60 -2.74
C GLY A 278 8.40 12.36 -3.55
N GLY A 279 9.34 11.46 -3.71
CA GLY A 279 9.08 10.09 -4.13
C GLY A 279 8.35 9.31 -3.02
N TRP A 280 8.14 8.05 -3.23
CA TRP A 280 7.38 7.22 -2.29
C TRP A 280 8.00 7.20 -0.90
N GLY A 281 7.19 7.48 0.13
CA GLY A 281 7.63 7.52 1.51
C GLY A 281 8.63 8.62 1.84
N ALA A 282 8.94 9.51 0.91
CA ALA A 282 9.92 10.56 1.08
C ALA A 282 9.27 11.95 1.12
N ALA A 283 9.93 12.88 1.80
CA ALA A 283 9.43 14.24 1.93
C ALA A 283 9.50 15.03 0.61
N GLY A 284 8.60 16.00 0.46
CA GLY A 284 8.69 17.01 -0.58
C GLY A 284 9.89 17.94 -0.39
N GLY A 285 10.23 18.67 -1.45
CA GLY A 285 11.30 19.65 -1.46
C GLY A 285 10.89 21.01 -0.93
N GLY A 286 11.75 21.65 -0.18
CA GLY A 286 11.57 23.01 0.34
C GLY A 286 11.23 23.05 1.82
N ALA A 287 11.43 24.21 2.45
CA ALA A 287 11.07 24.42 3.86
C ALA A 287 9.54 24.47 3.99
N GLY A 288 8.95 23.60 4.76
CA GLY A 288 7.49 23.46 4.89
C GLY A 288 6.86 22.54 3.84
N ALA A 289 7.65 21.76 3.11
CA ALA A 289 7.14 20.66 2.30
C ALA A 289 6.58 19.54 3.18
N GLY A 290 5.64 18.75 2.64
CA GLY A 290 5.03 17.64 3.34
C GLY A 290 6.01 16.50 3.61
N ALA A 291 5.79 15.79 4.69
CA ALA A 291 6.49 14.54 5.00
C ALA A 291 6.06 13.42 4.08
N GLY A 292 6.92 12.43 3.87
CA GLY A 292 6.54 11.17 3.26
C GLY A 292 5.64 10.34 4.19
N GLY A 293 4.66 9.66 3.61
CA GLY A 293 3.80 8.74 4.34
C GLY A 293 4.54 7.48 4.80
N ALA A 294 4.05 6.86 5.84
CA ALA A 294 4.59 5.59 6.32
C ALA A 294 4.34 4.45 5.33
N ALA A 295 5.29 3.55 5.20
CA ALA A 295 5.05 2.28 4.54
C ALA A 295 4.08 1.44 5.38
N ILE A 296 4.31 1.39 6.69
CA ILE A 296 3.42 0.73 7.64
C ILE A 296 3.15 1.72 8.76
N SER A 297 1.89 1.93 9.11
CA SER A 297 1.47 2.79 10.20
C SER A 297 0.57 2.05 11.18
N GLY A 298 0.39 2.62 12.37
CA GLY A 298 -0.46 2.08 13.44
C GLY A 298 0.28 1.11 14.34
N THR A 299 -0.35 -0.01 14.70
CA THR A 299 0.21 -1.02 15.60
C THR A 299 1.39 -1.75 14.93
N ALA A 300 2.45 -1.99 15.66
CA ALA A 300 3.61 -2.70 15.12
C ALA A 300 3.24 -4.13 14.68
N ILE A 301 3.82 -4.56 13.56
CA ILE A 301 3.72 -5.93 13.06
C ILE A 301 4.49 -6.85 13.99
N THR A 302 3.83 -7.90 14.50
CA THR A 302 4.41 -8.80 15.50
C THR A 302 5.57 -9.63 14.92
N THR A 303 5.37 -10.13 13.70
CA THR A 303 6.43 -10.84 12.96
C THR A 303 6.52 -10.27 11.55
N TYR A 304 7.62 -9.59 11.25
CA TYR A 304 7.83 -8.96 9.95
C TYR A 304 9.03 -9.54 9.22
N THR A 305 8.78 -10.17 8.08
CA THR A 305 9.82 -10.67 7.17
C THR A 305 9.80 -9.82 5.90
N ASN A 306 10.87 -9.07 5.64
CA ASN A 306 10.98 -8.25 4.45
C ASN A 306 12.05 -8.78 3.50
N ASN A 307 11.62 -9.37 2.38
CA ASN A 307 12.45 -9.79 1.25
C ASN A 307 12.22 -8.90 0.02
N GLY A 308 11.26 -7.99 0.08
CA GLY A 308 10.90 -7.04 -0.96
C GLY A 308 11.46 -5.65 -0.71
N THR A 309 10.77 -4.63 -1.21
CA THR A 309 11.16 -3.24 -1.03
C THR A 309 10.18 -2.49 -0.14
N VAL A 310 10.69 -1.58 0.69
CA VAL A 310 9.88 -0.72 1.57
C VAL A 310 10.28 0.73 1.35
N TYR A 311 9.31 1.58 1.10
CA TYR A 311 9.48 3.02 0.94
C TYR A 311 8.66 3.76 1.99
N GLY A 312 9.29 4.40 2.93
CA GLY A 312 8.69 5.08 4.07
C GLY A 312 9.01 4.39 5.39
N SER A 313 8.58 5.02 6.49
CA SER A 313 8.80 4.49 7.83
C SER A 313 7.94 3.26 8.12
N THR A 314 8.43 2.43 9.04
CA THR A 314 7.70 1.32 9.68
C THR A 314 7.71 1.54 11.19
N PRO A 315 6.69 1.09 11.95
CA PRO A 315 6.64 1.21 13.41
C PRO A 315 7.79 0.50 14.11
#